data_de0c2cca7d33a467f47791cb221d35d1
#
_entry.id   de0c2cca7d33a467f47791cb221d35d1
#
_cell.length_a   1.000
_cell.length_b   1.000
_cell.length_c   1.000
_cell.angle_alpha   90.00
_cell.angle_beta   90.00
_cell.angle_gamma   90.00
#
_symmetry.space_group_name_H-M   'P 1'
#
loop_
_entity.id
_entity.type
_entity.pdbx_description
1 polymer ?
#
loop_
_entity_poly.entity_id
_entity_poly.type
_entity_poly.pdbx_seq_one_letter_code
_entity_poly.pdbx_strand_id
1 'polypeptide(L)'
;MKTKEKVKYWLDFDSSLKDDDNRLCANIWAEELTILGYGDFDTPAVAFLKLYAHNKLTSAPSIKRARAKLQEEEPAYRGKKYSLRKGKLQDDWRKRLGYENN
;
A
#
# COMPACT_ATOMS: atom_id res chain seq x y z
N MET A 1 -13.87 -8.81 -1.96
CA MET A 1 -12.68 -8.61 -2.80
C MET A 1 -11.42 -8.72 -1.97
N LYS A 2 -10.46 -9.48 -2.43
CA LYS A 2 -9.20 -9.67 -1.69
C LYS A 2 -8.33 -8.42 -1.79
N THR A 3 -7.42 -8.26 -0.83
CA THR A 3 -6.53 -7.08 -0.79
C THR A 3 -5.76 -6.88 -2.09
N LYS A 4 -5.20 -7.95 -2.64
CA LYS A 4 -4.45 -7.87 -3.90
C LYS A 4 -5.31 -7.36 -5.04
N GLU A 5 -6.57 -7.77 -5.11
CA GLU A 5 -7.50 -7.32 -6.14
C GLU A 5 -7.83 -5.84 -5.98
N LYS A 6 -8.00 -5.36 -4.74
CA LYS A 6 -8.23 -3.94 -4.47
C LYS A 6 -7.05 -3.11 -4.89
N VAL A 7 -5.83 -3.54 -4.55
CA VAL A 7 -4.61 -2.85 -4.94
C VAL A 7 -4.50 -2.80 -6.45
N LYS A 8 -4.72 -3.92 -7.14
CA LYS A 8 -4.64 -3.98 -8.59
C LYS A 8 -5.63 -3.00 -9.23
N TYR A 9 -6.86 -2.97 -8.75
CA TYR A 9 -7.87 -2.04 -9.23
C TYR A 9 -7.40 -0.59 -9.16
N TRP A 10 -6.88 -0.19 -7.99
CA TRP A 10 -6.46 1.20 -7.79
C TRP A 10 -5.21 1.55 -8.58
N LEU A 11 -4.27 0.64 -8.76
CA LEU A 11 -3.09 0.87 -9.59
C LEU A 11 -3.47 1.00 -11.07
N ASP A 12 -4.48 0.25 -11.52
CA ASP A 12 -5.00 0.40 -12.88
C ASP A 12 -5.73 1.73 -13.05
N PHE A 13 -6.45 2.17 -12.02
CA PHE A 13 -7.20 3.41 -12.07
C PHE A 13 -6.29 4.65 -12.08
N ASP A 14 -5.22 4.63 -11.27
CA ASP A 14 -4.32 5.78 -11.16
C ASP A 14 -2.88 5.28 -11.02
N SER A 15 -2.12 5.40 -12.09
CA SER A 15 -0.76 4.88 -12.13
C SER A 15 0.19 5.59 -11.15
N SER A 16 -0.12 6.80 -10.72
CA SER A 16 0.71 7.50 -9.74
C SER A 16 0.72 6.81 -8.38
N LEU A 17 -0.29 5.98 -8.10
CA LEU A 17 -0.36 5.23 -6.84
C LEU A 17 0.69 4.13 -6.76
N LYS A 18 1.31 3.76 -7.86
CA LYS A 18 2.41 2.77 -7.87
C LYS A 18 3.59 3.23 -7.01
N ASP A 19 3.74 4.53 -6.83
CA ASP A 19 4.84 5.13 -6.09
C ASP A 19 4.39 5.83 -4.81
N ASP A 20 3.12 5.71 -4.41
CA ASP A 20 2.59 6.46 -3.28
C ASP A 20 1.69 5.56 -2.42
N ASP A 21 2.29 4.86 -1.47
CA ASP A 21 1.55 3.95 -0.61
C ASP A 21 0.53 4.67 0.28
N ASN A 22 0.80 5.90 0.70
CA ASN A 22 -0.13 6.63 1.55
C ASN A 22 -1.42 6.96 0.81
N ARG A 23 -1.30 7.41 -0.44
CA ARG A 23 -2.48 7.68 -1.27
C ARG A 23 -3.21 6.40 -1.64
N LEU A 24 -2.47 5.33 -1.91
CA LEU A 24 -3.07 4.03 -2.19
C LEU A 24 -3.91 3.55 -1.01
N CYS A 25 -3.37 3.62 0.20
CA CYS A 25 -4.10 3.27 1.42
C CYS A 25 -5.34 4.15 1.58
N ALA A 26 -5.20 5.46 1.39
CA ALA A 26 -6.31 6.39 1.53
C ALA A 26 -7.46 6.05 0.57
N ASN A 27 -7.14 5.72 -0.68
CA ASN A 27 -8.16 5.34 -1.66
C ASN A 27 -8.86 4.04 -1.31
N ILE A 28 -8.11 3.04 -0.87
CA ILE A 28 -8.69 1.75 -0.45
C ILE A 28 -9.59 1.96 0.77
N TRP A 29 -9.14 2.73 1.75
CA TRP A 29 -9.95 2.99 2.94
C TRP A 29 -11.21 3.80 2.63
N ALA A 30 -11.12 4.77 1.71
CA ALA A 30 -12.30 5.53 1.29
C ALA A 30 -13.35 4.61 0.68
N GLU A 31 -12.93 3.66 -0.15
CA GLU A 31 -13.85 2.69 -0.74
C GLU A 31 -14.44 1.78 0.34
N GLU A 32 -13.62 1.27 1.25
CA GLU A 32 -14.10 0.40 2.33
C GLU A 32 -15.07 1.13 3.25
N LEU A 33 -14.81 2.40 3.56
CA LEU A 33 -15.73 3.23 4.35
C LEU A 33 -17.06 3.43 3.64
N THR A 34 -17.03 3.64 2.34
CA THR A 34 -18.25 3.77 1.55
C THR A 34 -19.09 2.50 1.64
N ILE A 35 -18.48 1.34 1.52
CA ILE A 35 -19.16 0.06 1.63
C ILE A 35 -19.77 -0.12 3.03
N LEU A 36 -19.09 0.38 4.06
CA LEU A 36 -19.58 0.29 5.45
C LEU A 36 -20.64 1.35 5.78
N GLY A 37 -21.01 2.20 4.84
CA GLY A 37 -22.03 3.23 5.06
C GLY A 37 -21.49 4.59 5.50
N TYR A 38 -20.18 4.81 5.47
CA TYR A 38 -19.57 6.09 5.86
C TYR A 38 -19.09 6.85 4.62
N GLY A 39 -19.80 6.75 3.52
CA GLY A 39 -19.30 7.19 2.21
C GLY A 39 -19.19 8.68 1.96
N ASP A 40 -19.59 9.52 2.91
CA ASP A 40 -19.43 10.95 2.75
C ASP A 40 -18.10 11.38 3.36
N PHE A 41 -17.59 12.52 2.92
CA PHE A 41 -16.31 13.04 3.37
C PHE A 41 -16.26 13.39 4.86
N ASP A 42 -17.32 13.08 5.60
CA ASP A 42 -17.49 13.48 7.00
C ASP A 42 -17.28 12.35 8.01
N THR A 43 -16.56 11.29 7.67
CA THR A 43 -16.27 10.25 8.65
C THR A 43 -15.40 10.86 9.75
N PRO A 44 -15.86 10.91 11.01
CA PRO A 44 -15.03 11.44 12.09
C PRO A 44 -13.76 10.60 12.25
N ALA A 45 -12.65 11.26 12.57
CA ALA A 45 -11.38 10.58 12.76
C ALA A 45 -11.47 9.45 13.81
N VAL A 46 -12.23 9.67 14.88
CA VAL A 46 -12.40 8.65 15.93
C VAL A 46 -13.11 7.42 15.39
N ALA A 47 -14.12 7.61 14.52
CA ALA A 47 -14.82 6.48 13.90
C ALA A 47 -13.87 5.69 13.01
N PHE A 48 -13.05 6.36 12.21
CA PHE A 48 -12.04 5.72 11.38
C PHE A 48 -11.06 4.90 12.22
N LEU A 49 -10.55 5.48 13.30
CA LEU A 49 -9.59 4.81 14.18
C LEU A 49 -10.19 3.56 14.82
N LYS A 50 -11.45 3.64 15.26
CA LYS A 50 -12.14 2.47 15.83
C LYS A 50 -12.34 1.36 14.80
N LEU A 51 -12.77 1.71 13.59
CA LEU A 51 -12.95 0.73 12.52
C LEU A 51 -11.63 0.05 12.18
N TYR A 52 -10.55 0.82 12.12
CA TYR A 52 -9.22 0.29 11.83
C TYR A 52 -8.77 -0.65 12.96
N ALA A 53 -8.95 -0.24 14.20
CA ALA A 53 -8.56 -1.04 15.36
C ALA A 53 -9.34 -2.37 15.46
N HIS A 54 -10.59 -2.39 14.97
CA HIS A 54 -11.42 -3.60 14.99
C HIS A 54 -11.30 -4.41 13.69
N ASN A 55 -10.30 -4.14 12.88
CA ASN A 55 -10.03 -4.87 11.62
C ASN A 55 -11.18 -4.78 10.60
N LYS A 56 -11.93 -3.69 10.62
CA LYS A 56 -12.99 -3.45 9.63
C LYS A 56 -12.44 -2.84 8.35
N LEU A 57 -11.22 -2.30 8.39
CA LEU A 57 -10.51 -1.75 7.25
C LEU A 57 -9.25 -2.57 7.00
N THR A 58 -8.83 -2.66 5.75
CA THR A 58 -7.58 -3.37 5.42
C THR A 58 -6.40 -2.61 6.01
N SER A 59 -5.49 -3.31 6.69
CA SER A 59 -4.36 -2.64 7.34
C SER A 59 -3.35 -2.11 6.32
N ALA A 60 -2.68 -1.02 6.68
CA ALA A 60 -1.64 -0.44 5.84
C ALA A 60 -0.52 -1.44 5.50
N PRO A 61 -0.01 -2.23 6.45
CA PRO A 61 0.98 -3.26 6.12
C PRO A 61 0.48 -4.28 5.11
N SER A 62 -0.79 -4.67 5.18
CA SER A 62 -1.37 -5.62 4.22
C SER A 62 -1.43 -5.01 2.82
N ILE A 63 -1.82 -3.74 2.71
CA ILE A 63 -1.86 -3.03 1.44
C ILE A 63 -0.46 -2.93 0.84
N LYS A 64 0.52 -2.55 1.65
CA LYS A 64 1.91 -2.40 1.20
C LYS A 64 2.49 -3.73 0.73
N ARG A 65 2.22 -4.82 1.45
CA ARG A 65 2.67 -6.16 1.05
C ARG A 65 2.02 -6.59 -0.26
N ALA A 66 0.73 -6.34 -0.43
CA ALA A 66 0.02 -6.67 -1.65
C ALA A 66 0.57 -5.88 -2.83
N ARG A 67 0.83 -4.56 -2.65
CA ARG A 67 1.45 -3.74 -3.68
C ARG A 67 2.84 -4.27 -4.04
N ALA A 68 3.66 -4.59 -3.05
CA ALA A 68 5.02 -5.08 -3.29
C ALA A 68 5.00 -6.41 -4.04
N LYS A 69 4.12 -7.32 -3.64
CA LYS A 69 3.97 -8.61 -4.31
C LYS A 69 3.50 -8.46 -5.75
N LEU A 70 2.54 -7.60 -5.98
CA LEU A 70 2.02 -7.35 -7.32
C LEU A 70 3.11 -6.77 -8.24
N GLN A 71 3.89 -5.82 -7.72
CA GLN A 71 4.99 -5.23 -8.49
C GLN A 71 6.11 -6.23 -8.75
N GLU A 72 6.33 -7.17 -7.82
CA GLU A 72 7.31 -8.22 -8.03
C GLU A 72 6.87 -9.19 -9.12
N GLU A 73 5.61 -9.58 -9.12
CA GLU A 73 5.07 -10.55 -10.06
C GLU A 73 4.76 -9.98 -11.44
N GLU A 74 4.30 -8.74 -11.51
CA GLU A 74 3.83 -8.13 -12.76
C GLU A 74 4.52 -6.80 -13.02
N PRO A 75 5.49 -6.76 -13.94
CA PRO A 75 6.24 -5.54 -14.25
C PRO A 75 5.37 -4.34 -14.64
N ALA A 76 4.19 -4.59 -15.22
CA ALA A 76 3.27 -3.51 -15.59
C ALA A 76 2.83 -2.64 -14.43
N TYR A 77 2.89 -3.16 -13.19
CA TYR A 77 2.49 -2.41 -12.00
C TYR A 77 3.65 -1.74 -11.29
N ARG A 78 4.86 -1.82 -11.83
CA ARG A 78 6.03 -1.17 -11.23
C ARG A 78 6.03 0.31 -11.56
N GLY A 79 6.25 1.13 -10.53
CA GLY A 79 6.42 2.56 -10.71
C GLY A 79 7.90 2.93 -10.66
N LYS A 80 8.17 4.23 -10.58
CA LYS A 80 9.54 4.75 -10.56
C LYS A 80 10.31 4.34 -9.31
N LYS A 81 9.62 4.19 -8.18
CA LYS A 81 10.26 3.88 -6.90
C LYS A 81 10.58 2.40 -6.72
N TYR A 82 10.09 1.53 -7.59
CA TYR A 82 10.30 0.09 -7.42
C TYR A 82 11.78 -0.26 -7.36
N SER A 83 12.58 0.23 -8.28
CA SER A 83 14.02 -0.04 -8.32
C SER A 83 14.74 0.55 -7.11
N LEU A 84 14.32 1.76 -6.69
CA LEU A 84 14.90 2.41 -5.52
C LEU A 84 14.62 1.63 -4.24
N ARG A 85 13.40 1.12 -4.08
CA ARG A 85 13.05 0.29 -2.91
C ARG A 85 13.91 -0.97 -2.84
N LYS A 86 14.11 -1.63 -3.98
CA LYS A 86 14.94 -2.82 -4.04
C LYS A 86 16.39 -2.51 -3.74
N GLY A 87 16.92 -1.44 -4.33
CA GLY A 87 18.30 -1.02 -4.11
C GLY A 87 18.57 -0.71 -2.64
N LYS A 88 17.64 0.01 -2.00
CA LYS A 88 17.77 0.34 -0.58
C LYS A 88 17.78 -0.89 0.30
N LEU A 89 16.94 -1.86 0.02
CA LEU A 89 16.95 -3.11 0.77
C LEU A 89 18.27 -3.85 0.65
N GLN A 90 18.86 -3.88 -0.53
CA GLN A 90 20.15 -4.51 -0.74
C GLN A 90 21.26 -3.79 0.02
N ASP A 91 21.24 -2.47 0.04
CA ASP A 91 22.21 -1.69 0.79
C ASP A 91 22.08 -1.95 2.29
N ASP A 92 20.87 -1.99 2.81
CA ASP A 92 20.64 -2.30 4.23
C ASP A 92 21.17 -3.69 4.60
N TRP A 93 20.97 -4.67 3.72
CA TRP A 93 21.49 -6.02 3.91
C TRP A 93 23.01 -6.02 3.94
N ARG A 94 23.65 -5.30 3.03
CA ARG A 94 25.11 -5.21 3.00
C ARG A 94 25.66 -4.61 4.26
N LYS A 95 25.03 -3.56 4.77
CA LYS A 95 25.42 -2.95 6.03
C LYS A 95 25.35 -3.91 7.19
N ARG A 96 24.25 -4.66 7.28
CA ARG A 96 24.08 -5.65 8.34
C ARG A 96 25.12 -6.75 8.29
N LEU A 97 25.51 -7.15 7.09
CA LEU A 97 26.47 -8.22 6.91
C LEU A 97 27.92 -7.74 6.90
N GLY A 98 28.14 -6.44 6.99
CA GLY A 98 29.48 -5.90 7.02
C GLY A 98 30.19 -5.85 5.68
N TYR A 99 29.47 -5.96 4.58
CA TYR A 99 30.09 -5.94 3.27
C TYR A 99 30.30 -4.55 2.71
N GLU A 100 29.82 -3.53 3.40
CA GLU A 100 29.80 -2.28 2.79
C GLU A 100 31.05 -1.55 2.87
N ASN A 101 31.86 -1.51 3.49
CA ASN A 101 32.86 -0.58 3.65
C ASN A 101 34.11 -0.90 3.21
N ASN A 102 34.12 -1.59 2.32
CA ASN A 102 35.43 -1.86 1.86
C ASN A 102 35.82 -1.06 0.66
#